data_e234158a05733ad1a094aca06982e367
#
_entry.id   e234158a05733ad1a094aca06982e367
#
_cell.length_a   1.000
_cell.length_b   1.000
_cell.length_c   1.000
_cell.angle_alpha   90.00
_cell.angle_beta   90.00
_cell.angle_gamma   90.00
#
_symmetry.space_group_name_H-M   'P 1'
#
loop_
_entity.id
_entity.type
_entity.pdbx_description
1 polymer ?
#
loop_
_entity_poly.entity_id
_entity_poly.type
_entity_poly.pdbx_seq_one_letter_code
_entity_poly.pdbx_strand_id
1 'polypeptide(L)'
;MKILPLAPPVALAIALVLTAAFAADAAAQPRKPPTPEAKEAKSAECAALGELPKAWDGQAFAIDGQTLGGTGLKAHLRIWGIQAPELRDTTRVENVPGMRARAFLADLLAKADHKVKCRPARFDRECRIVAQCSVGDGGDLGGSMIAGGMAYGFELAEALPWESRAGQRYADAEFEARKARRGLWPAWLGDQ
;
A
#
# COMPACT_ATOMS: atom_id res chain seq x y z
N MET A 1 -39.45 -52.33 69.59
CA MET A 1 -38.30 -51.83 68.84
C MET A 1 -38.57 -52.07 67.34
N LYS A 2 -39.05 -51.02 66.68
CA LYS A 2 -39.40 -51.11 65.23
C LYS A 2 -38.29 -50.42 64.44
N ILE A 3 -37.63 -51.23 63.60
CA ILE A 3 -36.57 -50.75 62.71
C ILE A 3 -37.21 -50.24 61.43
N LEU A 4 -37.03 -48.92 61.12
CA LEU A 4 -37.44 -48.30 59.90
C LEU A 4 -36.44 -48.62 58.76
N PRO A 5 -36.86 -48.96 57.54
CA PRO A 5 -35.95 -49.17 56.44
C PRO A 5 -35.46 -47.85 55.87
N LEU A 6 -34.17 -47.77 55.60
CA LEU A 6 -33.48 -46.66 54.90
C LEU A 6 -33.85 -46.69 53.42
N ALA A 7 -34.24 -45.52 52.89
CA ALA A 7 -34.45 -45.33 51.46
C ALA A 7 -33.12 -45.14 50.69
N PRO A 8 -32.98 -45.58 49.44
CA PRO A 8 -31.77 -45.43 48.66
C PRO A 8 -31.62 -43.98 48.09
N PRO A 9 -30.40 -43.49 47.87
CA PRO A 9 -30.17 -42.17 47.34
C PRO A 9 -30.48 -42.11 45.82
N VAL A 10 -31.25 -41.12 45.43
CA VAL A 10 -31.54 -40.77 44.06
C VAL A 10 -30.29 -40.19 43.44
N ALA A 11 -29.66 -40.91 42.52
CA ALA A 11 -28.56 -40.42 41.73
C ALA A 11 -29.06 -39.43 40.68
N LEU A 12 -28.73 -38.14 40.89
CA LEU A 12 -28.98 -37.06 39.95
C LEU A 12 -27.97 -37.12 38.81
N ALA A 13 -28.33 -37.67 37.66
CA ALA A 13 -27.49 -37.65 36.47
C ALA A 13 -27.53 -36.25 35.85
N ILE A 14 -26.43 -35.49 36.07
CA ILE A 14 -26.21 -34.22 35.39
C ILE A 14 -25.74 -34.53 33.99
N ALA A 15 -26.64 -34.42 33.01
CA ALA A 15 -26.24 -34.45 31.58
C ALA A 15 -25.51 -33.16 31.21
N LEU A 16 -24.17 -33.26 31.05
CA LEU A 16 -23.34 -32.19 30.52
C LEU A 16 -23.60 -32.10 29.02
N VAL A 17 -24.41 -31.17 28.58
CA VAL A 17 -24.56 -30.81 27.15
C VAL A 17 -23.35 -29.98 26.76
N LEU A 18 -22.35 -30.62 26.13
CA LEU A 18 -21.26 -29.89 25.44
C LEU A 18 -21.85 -29.25 24.18
N THR A 19 -22.18 -27.97 24.24
CA THR A 19 -22.40 -27.16 23.04
C THR A 19 -21.04 -26.84 22.43
N ALA A 20 -20.66 -27.61 21.40
CA ALA A 20 -19.54 -27.27 20.54
C ALA A 20 -19.92 -25.97 19.78
N ALA A 21 -19.39 -24.84 20.23
CA ALA A 21 -19.42 -23.60 19.47
C ALA A 21 -18.51 -23.78 18.25
N PHE A 22 -19.09 -24.04 17.09
CA PHE A 22 -18.37 -23.93 15.82
C PHE A 22 -18.02 -22.43 15.66
N ALA A 23 -16.75 -22.08 15.92
CA ALA A 23 -16.18 -20.84 15.45
C ALA A 23 -16.20 -20.92 13.90
N ALA A 24 -17.16 -20.24 13.29
CA ALA A 24 -17.16 -20.04 11.86
C ALA A 24 -15.91 -19.21 11.53
N ASP A 25 -14.93 -19.87 10.93
CA ASP A 25 -13.75 -19.24 10.35
C ASP A 25 -14.29 -18.28 9.27
N ALA A 26 -14.23 -16.97 9.57
CA ALA A 26 -14.61 -15.94 8.61
C ALA A 26 -13.51 -15.88 7.55
N ALA A 27 -13.53 -16.86 6.64
CA ALA A 27 -12.71 -16.83 5.45
C ALA A 27 -12.94 -15.49 4.75
N ALA A 28 -11.89 -14.68 4.63
CA ALA A 28 -11.93 -13.41 3.95
C ALA A 28 -12.47 -13.60 2.54
N GLN A 29 -13.72 -13.20 2.31
CA GLN A 29 -14.35 -13.32 1.01
C GLN A 29 -13.52 -12.49 0.00
N PRO A 30 -13.19 -13.04 -1.17
CA PRO A 30 -12.51 -12.29 -2.21
C PRO A 30 -13.37 -11.05 -2.54
N ARG A 31 -12.76 -9.86 -2.50
CA ARG A 31 -13.45 -8.61 -2.80
C ARG A 31 -14.04 -8.71 -4.19
N LYS A 32 -15.36 -8.66 -4.27
CA LYS A 32 -16.08 -8.67 -5.55
C LYS A 32 -15.56 -7.50 -6.41
N PRO A 33 -15.27 -7.72 -7.70
CA PRO A 33 -14.83 -6.64 -8.56
C PRO A 33 -15.89 -5.52 -8.58
N PRO A 34 -15.47 -4.23 -8.65
CA PRO A 34 -16.41 -3.12 -8.64
C PRO A 34 -17.40 -3.23 -9.82
N THR A 35 -18.66 -2.91 -9.56
CA THR A 35 -19.70 -2.87 -10.57
C THR A 35 -19.42 -1.79 -11.63
N PRO A 36 -19.97 -1.90 -12.86
CA PRO A 36 -19.82 -0.85 -13.87
C PRO A 36 -20.24 0.54 -13.35
N GLU A 37 -21.33 0.65 -12.61
CA GLU A 37 -21.81 1.88 -11.98
C GLU A 37 -20.79 2.49 -10.98
N ALA A 38 -20.11 1.65 -10.19
CA ALA A 38 -19.06 2.12 -9.27
C ALA A 38 -17.81 2.60 -10.02
N LYS A 39 -17.54 2.07 -11.22
CA LYS A 39 -16.46 2.56 -12.10
C LYS A 39 -16.82 3.89 -12.75
N GLU A 40 -18.07 4.06 -13.18
CA GLU A 40 -18.59 5.29 -13.79
C GLU A 40 -18.67 6.42 -12.75
N ALA A 41 -19.14 6.16 -11.53
CA ALA A 41 -19.20 7.14 -10.46
C ALA A 41 -17.78 7.66 -10.10
N LYS A 42 -16.78 6.79 -9.99
CA LYS A 42 -15.40 7.19 -9.73
C LYS A 42 -14.74 7.91 -10.92
N SER A 43 -15.10 7.56 -12.14
CA SER A 43 -14.68 8.30 -13.34
C SER A 43 -15.23 9.73 -13.33
N ALA A 44 -16.46 9.92 -12.88
CA ALA A 44 -17.07 11.25 -12.74
C ALA A 44 -16.40 12.11 -11.65
N GLU A 45 -15.98 11.50 -10.53
CA GLU A 45 -15.20 12.20 -9.49
C GLU A 45 -13.86 12.70 -10.02
N CYS A 46 -13.14 11.89 -10.80
CA CYS A 46 -11.88 12.30 -11.40
C CYS A 46 -12.09 13.39 -12.48
N ALA A 47 -13.20 13.37 -13.21
CA ALA A 47 -13.54 14.38 -14.19
C ALA A 47 -13.68 15.80 -13.56
N ALA A 48 -14.09 15.90 -12.30
CA ALA A 48 -14.14 17.15 -11.56
C ALA A 48 -12.75 17.79 -11.31
N LEU A 49 -11.67 17.01 -11.42
CA LEU A 49 -10.29 17.52 -11.32
C LEU A 49 -9.81 18.21 -12.60
N GLY A 50 -10.54 18.05 -13.71
CA GLY A 50 -10.18 18.53 -15.03
C GLY A 50 -9.30 17.55 -15.81
N GLU A 51 -8.65 18.06 -16.85
CA GLU A 51 -7.76 17.26 -17.67
C GLU A 51 -6.46 16.90 -16.94
N LEU A 52 -5.91 15.74 -17.29
CA LEU A 52 -4.60 15.32 -16.81
C LEU A 52 -3.53 16.32 -17.30
N PRO A 53 -2.74 16.93 -16.40
CA PRO A 53 -1.70 17.85 -16.83
C PRO A 53 -0.62 17.09 -17.65
N LYS A 54 -0.08 17.73 -18.69
CA LYS A 54 0.98 17.13 -19.52
C LYS A 54 2.31 17.00 -18.79
N ALA A 55 2.56 17.88 -17.85
CA ALA A 55 3.72 17.90 -16.97
C ALA A 55 3.38 18.72 -15.72
N TRP A 56 4.11 18.45 -14.65
CA TRP A 56 4.09 19.26 -13.44
C TRP A 56 5.50 19.48 -12.93
N ASP A 57 5.82 20.72 -12.56
CA ASP A 57 7.09 21.13 -11.95
C ASP A 57 6.76 22.03 -10.75
N GLY A 58 7.26 21.69 -9.58
CA GLY A 58 6.95 22.45 -8.37
C GLY A 58 7.56 21.84 -7.12
N GLN A 59 7.16 22.42 -5.98
CA GLN A 59 7.56 21.88 -4.68
C GLN A 59 6.62 20.74 -4.26
N ALA A 60 7.20 19.65 -3.77
CA ALA A 60 6.48 18.49 -3.29
C ALA A 60 6.90 18.07 -1.89
N PHE A 61 6.02 17.38 -1.19
CA PHE A 61 6.25 16.77 0.12
C PHE A 61 5.71 15.35 0.15
N ALA A 62 6.34 14.47 0.93
CA ALA A 62 5.93 13.08 1.05
C ALA A 62 4.69 12.95 1.96
N ILE A 63 3.60 12.43 1.43
CA ILE A 63 2.41 12.03 2.19
C ILE A 63 2.64 10.66 2.81
N ASP A 64 3.10 9.70 2.00
CA ASP A 64 3.52 8.36 2.39
C ASP A 64 4.76 7.94 1.58
N GLY A 65 5.13 6.66 1.53
CA GLY A 65 6.30 6.15 0.80
C GLY A 65 6.14 6.11 -0.72
N GLN A 66 5.01 6.53 -1.27
CA GLN A 66 4.68 6.42 -2.69
C GLN A 66 3.80 7.56 -3.22
N THR A 67 3.37 8.46 -2.33
CA THR A 67 2.43 9.54 -2.64
C THR A 67 3.01 10.89 -2.24
N LEU A 68 2.91 11.85 -3.14
CA LEU A 68 3.36 13.22 -2.93
C LEU A 68 2.18 14.19 -2.93
N GLY A 69 2.25 15.19 -2.05
CA GLY A 69 1.51 16.43 -2.22
C GLY A 69 2.33 17.40 -3.05
N GLY A 70 1.73 18.01 -4.06
CA GLY A 70 2.38 19.00 -4.93
C GLY A 70 1.74 20.37 -4.79
N THR A 71 2.55 21.42 -4.69
CA THR A 71 2.06 22.80 -4.62
C THR A 71 1.27 23.15 -5.88
N GLY A 72 0.07 23.68 -5.71
CA GLY A 72 -0.81 24.07 -6.81
C GLY A 72 -1.59 22.95 -7.49
N LEU A 73 -1.39 21.67 -7.07
CA LEU A 73 -2.17 20.55 -7.56
C LEU A 73 -3.45 20.34 -6.72
N LYS A 74 -4.55 20.05 -7.41
CA LYS A 74 -5.82 19.67 -6.77
C LYS A 74 -5.84 18.18 -6.35
N ALA A 75 -5.00 17.35 -6.97
CA ALA A 75 -4.88 15.93 -6.71
C ALA A 75 -3.46 15.59 -6.25
N HIS A 76 -3.32 14.56 -5.44
CA HIS A 76 -2.02 14.04 -5.06
C HIS A 76 -1.34 13.33 -6.24
N LEU A 77 -0.01 13.28 -6.20
CA LEU A 77 0.80 12.53 -7.14
C LEU A 77 1.09 11.14 -6.58
N ARG A 78 0.75 10.10 -7.31
CA ARG A 78 1.13 8.71 -7.03
C ARG A 78 2.35 8.38 -7.88
N ILE A 79 3.48 8.07 -7.25
CA ILE A 79 4.70 7.71 -7.99
C ILE A 79 4.43 6.44 -8.80
N TRP A 80 4.66 6.51 -10.11
CA TRP A 80 4.45 5.40 -11.04
C TRP A 80 5.38 4.23 -10.73
N GLY A 81 4.88 3.03 -10.94
CA GLY A 81 5.67 1.79 -10.97
C GLY A 81 6.17 1.30 -9.63
N ILE A 82 5.76 1.89 -8.50
CA ILE A 82 6.18 1.43 -7.17
C ILE A 82 5.01 1.15 -6.23
N GLN A 83 5.25 0.26 -5.28
CA GLN A 83 4.43 0.05 -4.10
C GLN A 83 5.31 0.09 -2.85
N ALA A 84 5.00 1.01 -1.95
CA ALA A 84 5.59 1.09 -0.61
C ALA A 84 4.60 0.58 0.44
N PRO A 85 5.07 0.20 1.64
CA PRO A 85 4.18 -0.11 2.75
C PRO A 85 3.32 1.10 3.14
N GLU A 86 2.08 0.81 3.50
CA GLU A 86 1.15 1.83 3.99
C GLU A 86 1.62 2.41 5.33
N LEU A 87 1.29 3.68 5.61
CA LEU A 87 1.63 4.32 6.89
C LEU A 87 0.90 3.70 8.08
N ARG A 88 -0.25 3.11 7.84
CA ARG A 88 -1.08 2.45 8.85
C ARG A 88 -1.48 1.07 8.35
N ASP A 89 -1.52 0.11 9.26
CA ASP A 89 -2.03 -1.22 8.97
C ASP A 89 -3.57 -1.25 8.86
N THR A 90 -4.12 -2.42 8.64
CA THR A 90 -5.57 -2.62 8.55
C THR A 90 -6.32 -2.30 9.84
N THR A 91 -5.62 -2.25 10.98
CA THR A 91 -6.16 -1.86 12.30
C THR A 91 -5.97 -0.39 12.59
N ARG A 92 -5.45 0.39 11.64
CA ARG A 92 -5.11 1.82 11.73
C ARG A 92 -3.97 2.14 12.70
N VAL A 93 -3.21 1.13 13.12
CA VAL A 93 -1.98 1.32 13.90
C VAL A 93 -0.84 1.74 12.97
N GLU A 94 0.05 2.59 13.47
CA GLU A 94 1.21 3.05 12.72
C GLU A 94 2.10 1.88 12.31
N ASN A 95 2.44 1.86 11.03
CA ASN A 95 3.27 0.83 10.41
C ASN A 95 4.70 1.33 10.26
N VAL A 96 5.62 0.80 11.05
CA VAL A 96 7.03 1.21 11.04
C VAL A 96 7.67 1.11 9.65
N PRO A 97 7.50 0.04 8.84
CA PRO A 97 7.94 0.01 7.46
C PRO A 97 7.41 1.16 6.61
N GLY A 98 6.13 1.52 6.74
CA GLY A 98 5.53 2.65 6.01
C GLY A 98 6.13 3.99 6.43
N MET A 99 6.36 4.20 7.73
CA MET A 99 7.03 5.40 8.23
C MET A 99 8.46 5.52 7.73
N ARG A 100 9.22 4.40 7.66
CA ARG A 100 10.57 4.37 7.10
C ARG A 100 10.58 4.70 5.62
N ALA A 101 9.65 4.15 4.84
CA ALA A 101 9.52 4.45 3.41
C ALA A 101 9.18 5.94 3.18
N ARG A 102 8.24 6.50 3.95
CA ARG A 102 7.92 7.94 3.91
C ARG A 102 9.12 8.81 4.27
N ALA A 103 9.85 8.48 5.34
CA ALA A 103 11.03 9.24 5.77
C ALA A 103 12.11 9.23 4.70
N PHE A 104 12.37 8.09 4.04
CA PHE A 104 13.32 7.98 2.95
C PHE A 104 12.92 8.84 1.75
N LEU A 105 11.63 8.83 1.36
CA LEU A 105 11.13 9.69 0.30
C LEU A 105 11.27 11.17 0.66
N ALA A 106 10.96 11.55 1.90
CA ALA A 106 11.12 12.92 2.39
C ALA A 106 12.59 13.38 2.35
N ASP A 107 13.54 12.49 2.66
CA ASP A 107 14.97 12.77 2.57
C ASP A 107 15.43 12.99 1.11
N LEU A 108 14.93 12.19 0.16
CA LEU A 108 15.18 12.40 -1.27
C LEU A 108 14.69 13.78 -1.74
N LEU A 109 13.49 14.18 -1.29
CA LEU A 109 12.92 15.49 -1.61
C LEU A 109 13.73 16.62 -0.98
N ALA A 110 14.12 16.51 0.30
CA ALA A 110 14.88 17.52 1.01
C ALA A 110 16.24 17.78 0.36
N LYS A 111 16.93 16.75 -0.11
CA LYS A 111 18.20 16.85 -0.85
C LYS A 111 18.09 17.62 -2.17
N ALA A 112 16.89 17.75 -2.70
CA ALA A 112 16.58 18.48 -3.93
C ALA A 112 15.80 19.78 -3.69
N ASP A 113 15.88 20.37 -2.49
CA ASP A 113 15.11 21.56 -2.10
C ASP A 113 13.60 21.39 -2.37
N HIS A 114 13.08 20.17 -2.26
CA HIS A 114 11.70 19.80 -2.56
C HIS A 114 11.25 20.05 -4.02
N LYS A 115 12.18 20.37 -4.93
CA LYS A 115 11.87 20.62 -6.35
C LYS A 115 11.73 19.30 -7.09
N VAL A 116 10.54 19.08 -7.64
CA VAL A 116 10.17 17.83 -8.33
C VAL A 116 9.60 18.14 -9.69
N LYS A 117 10.01 17.35 -10.68
CA LYS A 117 9.44 17.36 -12.04
C LYS A 117 8.73 16.03 -12.27
N CYS A 118 7.46 16.08 -12.65
CA CYS A 118 6.67 14.88 -12.93
C CYS A 118 6.11 14.90 -14.33
N ARG A 119 6.09 13.70 -14.96
CA ARG A 119 5.36 13.39 -16.19
C ARG A 119 4.15 12.54 -15.83
N PRO A 120 2.93 13.10 -15.83
CA PRO A 120 1.70 12.37 -15.59
C PRO A 120 1.40 11.34 -16.67
N ALA A 121 0.97 10.13 -16.25
CA ALA A 121 0.57 9.06 -17.14
C ALA A 121 -0.97 8.91 -17.18
N ARG A 122 -1.63 8.94 -16.03
CA ARG A 122 -3.07 8.74 -15.89
C ARG A 122 -3.57 9.18 -14.51
N PHE A 123 -4.87 9.20 -14.31
CA PHE A 123 -5.47 9.13 -12.98
C PHE A 123 -5.60 7.67 -12.52
N ASP A 124 -5.46 7.42 -11.21
CA ASP A 124 -5.80 6.14 -10.61
C ASP A 124 -7.26 6.11 -10.11
N ARG A 125 -7.63 5.02 -9.45
CA ARG A 125 -9.00 4.84 -8.93
C ARG A 125 -9.36 5.77 -7.78
N GLU A 126 -8.38 6.34 -7.11
CA GLU A 126 -8.51 7.34 -6.05
C GLU A 126 -8.36 8.76 -6.58
N CYS A 127 -8.39 8.93 -7.90
CA CYS A 127 -8.20 10.21 -8.59
C CYS A 127 -6.87 10.91 -8.29
N ARG A 128 -5.83 10.14 -7.89
CA ARG A 128 -4.48 10.64 -7.82
C ARG A 128 -3.85 10.65 -9.22
N ILE A 129 -2.94 11.56 -9.44
CA ILE A 129 -2.18 11.63 -10.69
C ILE A 129 -1.03 10.62 -10.61
N VAL A 130 -1.12 9.50 -11.32
CA VAL A 130 0.00 8.56 -11.47
C VAL A 130 1.03 9.19 -12.40
N ALA A 131 2.25 9.38 -11.90
CA ALA A 131 3.29 10.08 -12.62
C ALA A 131 4.68 9.50 -12.34
N GLN A 132 5.54 9.53 -13.35
CA GLN A 132 6.98 9.37 -13.16
C GLN A 132 7.55 10.72 -12.72
N CYS A 133 8.20 10.73 -11.55
CA CYS A 133 8.71 11.94 -10.94
C CYS A 133 10.23 11.86 -10.73
N SER A 134 10.91 12.99 -10.94
CA SER A 134 12.35 13.13 -10.77
C SER A 134 12.69 14.35 -9.92
N VAL A 135 13.87 14.31 -9.29
CA VAL A 135 14.44 15.39 -8.48
C VAL A 135 15.84 15.77 -8.96
N GLY A 136 16.27 16.99 -8.72
CA GLY A 136 17.60 17.48 -9.09
C GLY A 136 17.91 17.25 -10.57
N ASP A 137 19.09 16.73 -10.88
CA ASP A 137 19.59 16.47 -12.23
C ASP A 137 18.96 15.23 -12.91
N GLY A 138 17.73 14.90 -12.56
CA GLY A 138 16.98 13.81 -13.19
C GLY A 138 16.93 12.52 -12.39
N GLY A 139 17.26 12.54 -11.09
CA GLY A 139 17.14 11.38 -10.20
C GLY A 139 15.69 10.92 -10.10
N ASP A 140 15.36 9.75 -10.68
CA ASP A 140 14.03 9.14 -10.66
C ASP A 140 13.65 8.70 -9.24
N LEU A 141 12.60 9.30 -8.68
CA LEU A 141 12.14 9.01 -7.33
C LEU A 141 11.69 7.55 -7.16
N GLY A 142 10.94 7.01 -8.13
CA GLY A 142 10.49 5.62 -8.07
C GLY A 142 11.66 4.65 -8.07
N GLY A 143 12.60 4.83 -9.01
CA GLY A 143 13.83 4.03 -9.07
C GLY A 143 14.68 4.15 -7.81
N SER A 144 14.77 5.34 -7.21
CA SER A 144 15.50 5.58 -5.96
C SER A 144 14.85 4.88 -4.76
N MET A 145 13.51 4.89 -4.68
CA MET A 145 12.76 4.19 -3.64
C MET A 145 12.99 2.67 -3.72
N ILE A 146 12.96 2.10 -4.92
CA ILE A 146 13.23 0.68 -5.17
C ILE A 146 14.69 0.35 -4.84
N ALA A 147 15.64 1.11 -5.38
CA ALA A 147 17.07 0.90 -5.16
C ALA A 147 17.45 1.00 -3.67
N GLY A 148 16.77 1.85 -2.92
CA GLY A 148 16.89 1.97 -1.45
C GLY A 148 16.21 0.84 -0.68
N GLY A 149 15.43 -0.03 -1.35
CA GLY A 149 14.67 -1.11 -0.73
C GLY A 149 13.50 -0.62 0.12
N MET A 150 12.96 0.56 -0.17
CA MET A 150 11.82 1.16 0.55
C MET A 150 10.48 0.95 -0.16
N ALA A 151 10.53 0.47 -1.40
CA ALA A 151 9.40 0.08 -2.22
C ALA A 151 9.82 -1.08 -3.12
N TYR A 152 8.85 -1.75 -3.73
CA TYR A 152 9.04 -2.75 -4.77
C TYR A 152 8.29 -2.34 -6.05
N GLY A 153 8.61 -2.97 -7.18
CA GLY A 153 7.99 -2.71 -8.47
C GLY A 153 6.52 -3.11 -8.49
N PHE A 154 5.65 -2.26 -9.03
CA PHE A 154 4.22 -2.48 -9.08
C PHE A 154 3.65 -2.02 -10.43
N GLU A 155 2.81 -2.86 -11.07
CA GLU A 155 2.19 -2.57 -12.38
C GLU A 155 3.21 -2.20 -13.47
N LEU A 156 4.41 -2.79 -13.45
CA LEU A 156 5.52 -2.48 -14.39
C LEU A 156 5.24 -2.88 -15.84
N ALA A 157 4.18 -3.63 -16.11
CA ALA A 157 3.76 -3.97 -17.46
C ALA A 157 3.14 -2.78 -18.22
N GLU A 158 2.70 -1.73 -17.50
CA GLU A 158 2.22 -0.50 -18.09
C GLU A 158 3.41 0.31 -18.64
N ALA A 159 3.57 0.36 -19.95
CA ALA A 159 4.66 1.11 -20.56
C ALA A 159 4.42 2.62 -20.49
N LEU A 160 5.45 3.37 -20.11
CA LEU A 160 5.43 4.83 -20.22
C LEU A 160 5.78 5.25 -21.67
N PRO A 161 4.97 6.09 -22.33
CA PRO A 161 5.22 6.49 -23.73
C PRO A 161 6.58 7.14 -23.95
N TRP A 162 7.13 7.79 -22.94
CA TRP A 162 8.42 8.51 -22.98
C TRP A 162 9.61 7.68 -22.48
N GLU A 163 9.36 6.52 -21.86
CA GLU A 163 10.39 5.62 -21.34
C GLU A 163 9.88 4.18 -21.33
N SER A 164 9.88 3.53 -22.51
CA SER A 164 9.37 2.15 -22.67
C SER A 164 10.12 1.10 -21.83
N ARG A 165 11.35 1.39 -21.38
CA ARG A 165 12.18 0.52 -20.55
C ARG A 165 12.10 0.81 -19.05
N ALA A 166 11.26 1.75 -18.61
CA ALA A 166 11.14 2.11 -17.20
C ALA A 166 10.80 0.89 -16.32
N GLY A 167 9.87 0.05 -16.74
CA GLY A 167 9.50 -1.16 -16.02
C GLY A 167 10.66 -2.14 -15.85
N GLN A 168 11.45 -2.38 -16.89
CA GLN A 168 12.63 -3.24 -16.81
C GLN A 168 13.68 -2.64 -15.87
N ARG A 169 13.96 -1.36 -15.99
CA ARG A 169 14.91 -0.66 -15.11
C ARG A 169 14.51 -0.75 -13.63
N TYR A 170 13.21 -0.67 -13.32
CA TYR A 170 12.70 -0.82 -11.97
C TYR A 170 12.83 -2.26 -11.46
N ALA A 171 12.53 -3.24 -12.31
CA ALA A 171 12.72 -4.66 -11.98
C ALA A 171 14.18 -5.01 -11.70
N ASP A 172 15.11 -4.48 -12.50
CA ASP A 172 16.56 -4.67 -12.29
C ASP A 172 17.01 -4.03 -10.97
N ALA A 173 16.54 -2.81 -10.67
CA ALA A 173 16.83 -2.12 -9.41
C ALA A 173 16.27 -2.89 -8.20
N GLU A 174 15.08 -3.46 -8.32
CA GLU A 174 14.48 -4.31 -7.27
C GLU A 174 15.30 -5.57 -7.04
N PHE A 175 15.70 -6.26 -8.10
CA PHE A 175 16.54 -7.45 -8.01
C PHE A 175 17.83 -7.15 -7.23
N GLU A 176 18.52 -6.05 -7.56
CA GLU A 176 19.76 -5.66 -6.85
C GLU A 176 19.51 -5.21 -5.41
N ALA A 177 18.41 -4.52 -5.12
CA ALA A 177 18.05 -4.13 -3.76
C ALA A 177 17.72 -5.36 -2.89
N ARG A 178 16.99 -6.32 -3.45
CA ARG A 178 16.63 -7.58 -2.81
C ARG A 178 17.87 -8.45 -2.54
N LYS A 179 18.73 -8.62 -3.53
CA LYS A 179 19.99 -9.38 -3.43
C LYS A 179 20.91 -8.79 -2.36
N ALA A 180 21.02 -7.46 -2.31
CA ALA A 180 21.81 -6.73 -1.32
C ALA A 180 21.11 -6.52 0.03
N ARG A 181 19.86 -7.05 0.21
CA ARG A 181 19.05 -6.93 1.42
C ARG A 181 18.90 -5.47 1.90
N ARG A 182 18.74 -4.54 0.98
CA ARG A 182 18.61 -3.12 1.30
C ARG A 182 17.26 -2.80 1.96
N GLY A 183 17.27 -1.79 2.82
CA GLY A 183 16.07 -1.16 3.34
C GLY A 183 15.15 -2.09 4.13
N LEU A 184 13.99 -2.42 3.56
CA LEU A 184 12.96 -3.26 4.13
C LEU A 184 13.06 -4.74 3.70
N TRP A 185 13.92 -5.07 2.74
CA TRP A 185 14.05 -6.41 2.19
C TRP A 185 14.36 -7.50 3.23
N PRO A 186 15.21 -7.26 4.26
CA PRO A 186 15.40 -8.28 5.32
C PRO A 186 14.08 -8.70 5.98
N ALA A 187 13.25 -7.71 6.36
CA ALA A 187 11.95 -8.00 6.98
C ALA A 187 10.96 -8.68 6.01
N TRP A 188 10.97 -8.28 4.73
CA TRP A 188 10.10 -8.90 3.71
C TRP A 188 10.52 -10.33 3.34
N LEU A 189 11.78 -10.68 3.49
CA LEU A 189 12.31 -12.03 3.25
C LEU A 189 12.21 -12.95 4.49
N GLY A 190 11.70 -12.42 5.61
CA GLY A 190 11.56 -13.20 6.86
C GLY A 190 12.85 -13.33 7.66
N ASP A 191 13.85 -12.54 7.39
CA ASP A 191 15.10 -12.50 8.17
C ASP A 191 14.89 -11.60 9.40
N GLN A 192 14.50 -12.21 10.52
CA GLN A 192 14.44 -11.57 11.85
C GLN A 192 15.57 -12.04 12.74
#